data_55138271aafa37a8c10cba5bbec986f1
#
_entry.id   55138271aafa37a8c10cba5bbec986f1
#
_cell.length_a   1.000
_cell.length_b   1.000
_cell.length_c   1.000
_cell.angle_alpha   90.00
_cell.angle_beta   90.00
_cell.angle_gamma   90.00
#
_symmetry.space_group_name_H-M   'P 1'
#
loop_
_entity.id
_entity.type
_entity.pdbx_description
1 polymer ?
#
loop_
_entity_poly.entity_id
_entity_poly.type
_entity_poly.pdbx_seq_one_letter_code
_entity_poly.pdbx_strand_id
1 'polypeptide(L)'
;SVVDGFLVIRFQIGGSDRIGYMQPVGAGDFTPVLRHLEEDILAAGQRLRIIDMTPEGLEKLRSVGHCQFAFASDRNLEDYVYNASDLRDLPGRKYQSKRNHINRFEAEYEYRYEPMTRDHAAECMRLEAEWRKTRSGHTGELSAEQRAMQRAFEHFEELEMLGGCIYVGDRLIAFTYGSAVNDHTFDTHVEKADTDYDGAFTIINKLFAQ
;
A
#
# COMPACT_ATOMS: atom_id res chain seq x y z
N SER A 1 -0.64 -18.89 -4.80
CA SER A 1 -0.67 -20.34 -4.48
C SER A 1 -0.07 -20.60 -3.11
N VAL A 2 -0.36 -21.78 -2.56
CA VAL A 2 0.30 -22.28 -1.36
C VAL A 2 1.18 -23.46 -1.77
N VAL A 3 2.46 -23.45 -1.37
CA VAL A 3 3.46 -24.45 -1.67
C VAL A 3 4.15 -24.84 -0.35
N ASP A 4 4.06 -26.09 0.05
CA ASP A 4 4.67 -26.64 1.28
C ASP A 4 4.44 -25.75 2.53
N GLY A 5 3.20 -25.25 2.69
CA GLY A 5 2.83 -24.39 3.81
C GLY A 5 3.23 -22.91 3.68
N PHE A 6 3.78 -22.49 2.54
CA PHE A 6 4.11 -21.10 2.25
C PHE A 6 3.15 -20.50 1.24
N LEU A 7 2.67 -19.29 1.51
CA LEU A 7 2.01 -18.45 0.53
C LEU A 7 3.05 -17.93 -0.48
N VAL A 8 2.82 -18.26 -1.75
CA VAL A 8 3.65 -17.80 -2.88
C VAL A 8 2.84 -16.85 -3.74
N ILE A 9 3.31 -15.61 -3.87
CA ILE A 9 2.74 -14.57 -4.73
C ILE A 9 3.67 -14.37 -5.92
N ARG A 10 3.17 -14.67 -7.11
CA ARG A 10 3.82 -14.47 -8.39
C ARG A 10 3.17 -13.29 -9.11
N PHE A 11 3.96 -12.40 -9.69
CA PHE A 11 3.47 -11.21 -10.37
C PHE A 11 4.32 -10.84 -11.59
N GLN A 12 3.80 -9.94 -12.42
CA GLN A 12 4.54 -9.34 -13.54
C GLN A 12 5.14 -8.01 -13.09
N ILE A 13 6.42 -7.81 -13.37
CA ILE A 13 7.16 -6.61 -12.95
C ILE A 13 6.90 -5.47 -13.93
N GLY A 14 6.23 -4.42 -13.44
CA GLY A 14 6.12 -3.12 -14.14
C GLY A 14 5.52 -3.20 -15.54
N GLY A 15 4.51 -4.06 -15.77
CA GLY A 15 3.85 -4.21 -17.07
C GLY A 15 4.73 -4.86 -18.15
N SER A 16 5.88 -5.42 -17.76
CA SER A 16 6.76 -6.19 -18.63
C SER A 16 6.45 -7.69 -18.54
N ASP A 17 6.98 -8.49 -19.47
CA ASP A 17 6.89 -9.95 -19.40
C ASP A 17 7.75 -10.57 -18.29
N ARG A 18 8.48 -9.74 -17.52
CA ARG A 18 9.33 -10.23 -16.44
C ARG A 18 8.50 -10.68 -15.24
N ILE A 19 8.80 -11.87 -14.76
CA ILE A 19 8.15 -12.48 -13.61
C ILE A 19 8.98 -12.20 -12.35
N GLY A 20 8.31 -11.88 -11.27
CA GLY A 20 8.85 -11.78 -9.92
C GLY A 20 7.98 -12.53 -8.92
N TYR A 21 8.57 -12.79 -7.77
CA TYR A 21 7.90 -13.35 -6.61
C TYR A 21 8.10 -12.41 -5.42
N MET A 22 7.07 -12.24 -4.61
CA MET A 22 7.27 -11.67 -3.27
C MET A 22 7.94 -12.72 -2.40
N GLN A 23 8.60 -12.30 -1.31
CA GLN A 23 9.11 -13.23 -0.32
C GLN A 23 8.00 -14.21 0.07
N PRO A 24 8.21 -15.54 -0.06
CA PRO A 24 7.23 -16.50 0.41
C PRO A 24 7.01 -16.40 1.91
N VAL A 25 5.75 -16.38 2.34
CA VAL A 25 5.35 -16.24 3.75
C VAL A 25 4.80 -17.55 4.25
N GLY A 26 5.44 -18.10 5.28
CA GLY A 26 5.06 -19.38 5.85
C GLY A 26 6.10 -19.90 6.86
N ALA A 27 5.86 -21.11 7.36
CA ALA A 27 6.75 -21.76 8.31
C ALA A 27 7.17 -23.14 7.79
N GLY A 28 8.42 -23.54 8.08
CA GLY A 28 8.96 -24.84 7.70
C GLY A 28 10.26 -24.74 6.89
N ASP A 29 10.57 -25.83 6.16
CA ASP A 29 11.74 -25.88 5.29
C ASP A 29 11.49 -25.03 4.02
N PHE A 30 12.38 -24.08 3.80
CA PHE A 30 12.30 -23.17 2.63
C PHE A 30 12.83 -23.81 1.34
N THR A 31 13.56 -24.93 1.44
CA THR A 31 14.22 -25.59 0.30
C THR A 31 13.24 -26.05 -0.78
N PRO A 32 12.12 -26.74 -0.44
CA PRO A 32 11.14 -27.17 -1.45
C PRO A 32 10.47 -25.98 -2.14
N VAL A 33 10.17 -24.91 -1.36
CA VAL A 33 9.56 -23.70 -1.91
C VAL A 33 10.48 -23.03 -2.91
N LEU A 34 11.76 -22.84 -2.55
CA LEU A 34 12.75 -22.24 -3.46
C LEU A 34 12.88 -23.07 -4.75
N ARG A 35 12.94 -24.38 -4.64
CA ARG A 35 13.00 -25.28 -5.82
C ARG A 35 11.78 -25.10 -6.72
N HIS A 36 10.58 -24.99 -6.13
CA HIS A 36 9.35 -24.75 -6.89
C HIS A 36 9.41 -23.40 -7.65
N LEU A 37 9.92 -22.32 -7.02
CA LEU A 37 10.08 -21.03 -7.68
C LEU A 37 11.11 -21.10 -8.82
N GLU A 38 12.20 -21.85 -8.63
CA GLU A 38 13.24 -22.05 -9.65
C GLU A 38 12.68 -22.83 -10.87
N GLU A 39 11.93 -23.89 -10.63
CA GLU A 39 11.31 -24.68 -11.67
C GLU A 39 10.28 -23.87 -12.47
N ASP A 40 9.41 -23.10 -11.80
CA ASP A 40 8.41 -22.25 -12.45
C ASP A 40 9.05 -21.15 -13.30
N ILE A 41 10.07 -20.47 -12.78
CA ILE A 41 10.72 -19.39 -13.51
C ILE A 41 11.59 -19.92 -14.67
N LEU A 42 12.19 -21.09 -14.50
CA LEU A 42 12.98 -21.74 -15.54
C LEU A 42 12.11 -22.17 -16.71
N ALA A 43 10.92 -22.71 -16.42
CA ALA A 43 9.90 -23.02 -17.43
C ALA A 43 9.48 -21.79 -18.25
N ALA A 44 9.51 -20.60 -17.63
CA ALA A 44 9.27 -19.32 -18.30
C ALA A 44 10.50 -18.76 -19.04
N GLY A 45 11.65 -19.43 -19.00
CA GLY A 45 12.90 -18.99 -19.63
C GLY A 45 13.53 -17.76 -18.98
N GLN A 46 13.27 -17.52 -17.71
CA GLN A 46 13.71 -16.31 -16.99
C GLN A 46 14.60 -16.64 -15.80
N ARG A 47 15.15 -15.60 -15.18
CA ARG A 47 15.91 -15.70 -13.93
C ARG A 47 15.01 -15.42 -12.74
N LEU A 48 15.17 -16.19 -11.67
CA LEU A 48 14.45 -15.99 -10.41
C LEU A 48 14.72 -14.59 -9.84
N ARG A 49 13.65 -13.91 -9.50
CA ARG A 49 13.64 -12.65 -8.75
C ARG A 49 12.67 -12.76 -7.60
N ILE A 50 13.18 -12.54 -6.40
CA ILE A 50 12.37 -12.44 -5.18
C ILE A 50 12.54 -11.01 -4.66
N ILE A 51 11.45 -10.32 -4.39
CA ILE A 51 11.45 -8.96 -3.87
C ILE A 51 10.84 -8.92 -2.47
N ASP A 52 10.94 -7.76 -1.83
CA ASP A 52 10.41 -7.48 -0.48
C ASP A 52 10.92 -8.49 0.57
N MET A 53 12.23 -8.79 0.45
CA MET A 53 12.89 -9.73 1.35
C MET A 53 13.21 -9.07 2.69
N THR A 54 12.70 -9.65 3.77
CA THR A 54 13.12 -9.28 5.13
C THR A 54 14.53 -9.77 5.44
N PRO A 55 15.23 -9.21 6.45
CA PRO A 55 16.52 -9.73 6.89
C PRO A 55 16.49 -11.23 7.21
N GLU A 56 15.43 -11.71 7.88
CA GLU A 56 15.22 -13.12 8.22
C GLU A 56 15.01 -13.98 6.97
N GLY A 57 14.27 -13.44 5.99
CA GLY A 57 14.07 -14.11 4.69
C GLY A 57 15.38 -14.24 3.91
N LEU A 58 16.23 -13.22 3.94
CA LEU A 58 17.56 -13.26 3.34
C LEU A 58 18.46 -14.32 4.00
N GLU A 59 18.43 -14.44 5.33
CA GLU A 59 19.18 -15.47 6.04
C GLU A 59 18.69 -16.89 5.70
N LYS A 60 17.36 -17.08 5.63
CA LYS A 60 16.78 -18.35 5.16
C LYS A 60 17.22 -18.69 3.74
N LEU A 61 17.18 -17.71 2.82
CA LEU A 61 17.61 -17.91 1.44
C LEU A 61 19.08 -18.28 1.35
N ARG A 62 19.95 -17.64 2.12
CA ARG A 62 21.40 -17.95 2.20
C ARG A 62 21.66 -19.33 2.75
N SER A 63 20.88 -19.79 3.71
CA SER A 63 21.06 -21.10 4.36
C SER A 63 20.76 -22.28 3.44
N VAL A 64 19.95 -22.09 2.40
CA VAL A 64 19.64 -23.16 1.42
C VAL A 64 20.83 -23.56 0.58
N GLY A 65 21.83 -22.68 0.38
CA GLY A 65 23.23 -23.02 0.02
C GLY A 65 23.50 -23.54 -1.41
N HIS A 66 22.50 -23.80 -2.25
CA HIS A 66 22.72 -24.35 -3.59
C HIS A 66 22.66 -23.33 -4.72
N CYS A 67 22.25 -22.10 -4.43
CA CYS A 67 22.11 -21.01 -5.40
C CYS A 67 23.00 -19.83 -5.08
N GLN A 68 23.46 -19.14 -6.12
CA GLN A 68 24.11 -17.84 -5.99
C GLN A 68 23.10 -16.73 -6.31
N PHE A 69 22.81 -15.89 -5.34
CA PHE A 69 21.95 -14.72 -5.50
C PHE A 69 22.77 -13.43 -5.50
N ALA A 70 22.38 -12.51 -6.39
CA ALA A 70 22.79 -11.11 -6.28
C ALA A 70 21.72 -10.35 -5.48
N PHE A 71 22.14 -9.59 -4.50
CA PHE A 71 21.24 -8.79 -3.64
C PHE A 71 21.37 -7.31 -4.02
N ALA A 72 20.23 -6.63 -4.09
CA ALA A 72 20.17 -5.18 -4.29
C ALA A 72 19.12 -4.60 -3.35
N SER A 73 19.40 -3.40 -2.84
CA SER A 73 18.42 -2.58 -2.12
C SER A 73 18.11 -1.35 -2.97
N ASP A 74 16.83 -0.97 -3.03
CA ASP A 74 16.39 0.25 -3.70
C ASP A 74 15.57 1.10 -2.73
N ARG A 75 16.16 2.22 -2.32
CA ARG A 75 15.54 3.19 -1.40
C ARG A 75 14.17 3.70 -1.88
N ASN A 76 13.94 3.72 -3.18
CA ASN A 76 12.66 4.19 -3.75
C ASN A 76 11.51 3.19 -3.55
N LEU A 77 11.83 1.95 -3.18
CA LEU A 77 10.85 0.88 -2.92
C LEU A 77 10.63 0.62 -1.42
N GLU A 78 11.28 1.41 -0.56
CA GLU A 78 11.10 1.26 0.89
C GLU A 78 9.82 1.94 1.36
N ASP A 79 9.10 1.26 2.26
CA ASP A 79 7.91 1.80 2.89
C ASP A 79 8.25 2.81 3.99
N TYR A 80 7.36 3.78 4.17
CA TYR A 80 7.43 4.75 5.25
C TYR A 80 6.79 4.18 6.52
N VAL A 81 7.58 3.95 7.55
CA VAL A 81 7.10 3.45 8.84
C VAL A 81 7.03 4.59 9.86
N TYR A 82 5.88 4.73 10.49
CA TYR A 82 5.62 5.76 11.51
C TYR A 82 5.01 5.12 12.76
N ASN A 83 5.28 5.72 13.93
CA ASN A 83 4.45 5.44 15.09
C ASN A 83 3.08 6.11 14.91
N ALA A 84 2.00 5.37 15.12
CA ALA A 84 0.63 5.91 15.00
C ALA A 84 0.42 7.12 15.94
N SER A 85 0.99 7.09 17.17
CA SER A 85 0.97 8.21 18.08
C SER A 85 1.64 9.48 17.53
N ASP A 86 2.72 9.33 16.75
CA ASP A 86 3.39 10.47 16.10
C ASP A 86 2.51 11.12 15.03
N LEU A 87 1.75 10.30 14.27
CA LEU A 87 0.82 10.80 13.25
C LEU A 87 -0.42 11.45 13.87
N ARG A 88 -0.95 10.87 14.94
CA ARG A 88 -2.11 11.39 15.70
C ARG A 88 -1.78 12.70 16.41
N ASP A 89 -0.68 12.76 17.16
CA ASP A 89 -0.38 13.83 18.09
C ASP A 89 0.55 14.91 17.49
N LEU A 90 1.29 14.57 16.42
CA LEU A 90 2.24 15.42 15.70
C LEU A 90 3.19 16.17 16.66
N PRO A 91 3.93 15.48 17.55
CA PRO A 91 4.67 16.11 18.63
C PRO A 91 5.94 16.81 18.15
N GLY A 92 6.33 17.86 18.89
CA GLY A 92 7.63 18.50 18.73
C GLY A 92 7.82 19.30 17.44
N ARG A 93 9.06 19.79 17.24
CA ARG A 93 9.42 20.72 16.17
C ARG A 93 9.39 20.07 14.78
N LYS A 94 9.72 18.78 14.69
CA LYS A 94 9.77 18.04 13.40
C LYS A 94 8.40 18.02 12.69
N TYR A 95 7.29 18.08 13.44
CA TYR A 95 5.94 18.08 12.87
C TYR A 95 5.29 19.48 12.79
N GLN A 96 6.03 20.56 13.03
CA GLN A 96 5.49 21.92 13.02
C GLN A 96 4.82 22.27 11.68
N SER A 97 5.45 21.90 10.56
CA SER A 97 4.89 22.14 9.23
C SER A 97 3.55 21.41 9.03
N LYS A 98 3.45 20.14 9.47
CA LYS A 98 2.20 19.39 9.41
C LYS A 98 1.09 20.04 10.23
N ARG A 99 1.39 20.48 11.46
CA ARG A 99 0.41 21.22 12.29
C ARG A 99 -0.05 22.52 11.64
N ASN A 100 0.87 23.26 11.00
CA ASN A 100 0.52 24.49 10.31
C ASN A 100 -0.42 24.24 9.11
N HIS A 101 -0.21 23.17 8.35
CA HIS A 101 -1.13 22.78 7.27
C HIS A 101 -2.51 22.40 7.80
N ILE A 102 -2.58 21.66 8.90
CA ILE A 102 -3.85 21.29 9.54
C ILE A 102 -4.57 22.54 10.06
N ASN A 103 -3.88 23.39 10.81
CA ASN A 103 -4.49 24.62 11.36
C ASN A 103 -5.04 25.53 10.24
N ARG A 104 -4.35 25.59 9.10
CA ARG A 104 -4.83 26.35 7.94
C ARG A 104 -6.08 25.71 7.35
N PHE A 105 -6.05 24.39 7.14
CA PHE A 105 -7.19 23.64 6.63
C PHE A 105 -8.43 23.83 7.52
N GLU A 106 -8.28 23.66 8.83
CA GLU A 106 -9.35 23.83 9.83
C GLU A 106 -9.89 25.27 9.92
N ALA A 107 -9.06 26.26 9.59
CA ALA A 107 -9.47 27.67 9.54
C ALA A 107 -10.19 28.04 8.25
N GLU A 108 -9.91 27.34 7.15
CA GLU A 108 -10.41 27.66 5.80
C GLU A 108 -11.66 26.86 5.44
N TYR A 109 -11.76 25.61 5.91
CA TYR A 109 -12.82 24.69 5.50
C TYR A 109 -13.63 24.18 6.69
N GLU A 110 -14.96 24.24 6.55
CA GLU A 110 -15.87 23.47 7.38
C GLU A 110 -15.94 22.05 6.80
N TYR A 111 -15.41 21.06 7.52
CA TYR A 111 -15.29 19.69 7.04
C TYR A 111 -15.93 18.69 8.00
N ARG A 112 -16.25 17.51 7.48
CA ARG A 112 -16.63 16.35 8.29
C ARG A 112 -15.75 15.16 7.96
N TYR A 113 -15.42 14.37 8.98
CA TYR A 113 -14.75 13.08 8.84
C TYR A 113 -15.76 11.97 9.07
N GLU A 114 -15.77 11.00 8.17
CA GLU A 114 -16.64 9.84 8.25
C GLU A 114 -15.82 8.55 8.14
N PRO A 115 -16.12 7.52 8.97
CA PRO A 115 -15.58 6.19 8.74
C PRO A 115 -16.00 5.69 7.35
N MET A 116 -15.04 5.11 6.63
CA MET A 116 -15.29 4.59 5.30
C MET A 116 -16.11 3.29 5.36
N THR A 117 -17.02 3.16 4.42
CA THR A 117 -17.75 1.94 4.14
C THR A 117 -17.66 1.62 2.65
N ARG A 118 -18.10 0.45 2.24
CA ARG A 118 -18.19 0.05 0.83
C ARG A 118 -18.99 1.05 -0.03
N ASP A 119 -19.97 1.74 0.54
CA ASP A 119 -20.82 2.69 -0.21
C ASP A 119 -20.06 3.91 -0.71
N HIS A 120 -18.90 4.24 -0.11
CA HIS A 120 -18.02 5.33 -0.55
C HIS A 120 -17.21 4.99 -1.82
N ALA A 121 -17.26 3.75 -2.31
CA ALA A 121 -16.47 3.27 -3.44
C ALA A 121 -16.53 4.18 -4.67
N ALA A 122 -17.75 4.56 -5.08
CA ALA A 122 -17.95 5.38 -6.28
C ALA A 122 -17.29 6.76 -6.17
N GLU A 123 -17.38 7.40 -4.99
CA GLU A 123 -16.77 8.72 -4.75
C GLU A 123 -15.26 8.64 -4.65
N CYS A 124 -14.72 7.61 -3.96
CA CYS A 124 -13.27 7.36 -3.88
C CYS A 124 -12.67 7.10 -5.26
N MET A 125 -13.32 6.28 -6.09
CA MET A 125 -12.90 6.02 -7.47
C MET A 125 -12.94 7.27 -8.34
N ARG A 126 -13.94 8.16 -8.14
CA ARG A 126 -14.01 9.45 -8.82
C ARG A 126 -12.86 10.36 -8.43
N LEU A 127 -12.58 10.51 -7.12
CA LEU A 127 -11.47 11.34 -6.63
C LEU A 127 -10.12 10.84 -7.14
N GLU A 128 -9.90 9.54 -7.15
CA GLU A 128 -8.68 8.93 -7.71
C GLU A 128 -8.55 9.24 -9.21
N ALA A 129 -9.63 9.12 -9.98
CA ALA A 129 -9.61 9.42 -11.41
C ALA A 129 -9.32 10.91 -11.69
N GLU A 130 -9.85 11.83 -10.89
CA GLU A 130 -9.56 13.27 -10.96
C GLU A 130 -8.08 13.54 -10.62
N TRP A 131 -7.59 12.96 -9.53
CA TRP A 131 -6.19 13.07 -9.09
C TRP A 131 -5.21 12.56 -10.16
N ARG A 132 -5.54 11.44 -10.82
CA ARG A 132 -4.71 10.88 -11.89
C ARG A 132 -4.66 11.77 -13.14
N LYS A 133 -5.78 12.38 -13.52
CA LYS A 133 -5.82 13.34 -14.66
C LYS A 133 -4.86 14.50 -14.46
N THR A 134 -4.80 15.05 -13.25
CA THR A 134 -3.93 16.20 -12.96
C THR A 134 -2.44 15.85 -13.00
N ARG A 135 -2.06 14.59 -12.70
CA ARG A 135 -0.66 14.16 -12.61
C ARG A 135 -0.11 13.49 -13.85
N SER A 136 -0.87 12.67 -14.54
CA SER A 136 -0.38 11.85 -15.66
C SER A 136 -1.00 12.17 -17.02
N GLY A 137 -2.08 12.94 -17.05
CA GLY A 137 -2.82 13.22 -18.29
C GLY A 137 -3.50 11.97 -18.90
N HIS A 138 -3.40 10.81 -18.29
CA HIS A 138 -3.95 9.56 -18.82
C HIS A 138 -5.46 9.48 -18.55
N THR A 139 -6.22 9.45 -19.63
CA THR A 139 -7.64 9.13 -19.64
C THR A 139 -7.80 7.87 -20.47
N GLY A 140 -8.21 6.75 -19.87
CA GLY A 140 -8.33 5.50 -20.63
C GLY A 140 -8.64 4.33 -19.70
N GLU A 141 -8.11 3.16 -20.01
CA GLU A 141 -8.30 1.96 -19.20
C GLU A 141 -7.89 2.16 -17.73
N LEU A 142 -8.57 1.46 -16.84
CA LEU A 142 -8.26 1.49 -15.40
C LEU A 142 -6.79 1.13 -15.16
N SER A 143 -6.11 1.92 -14.34
CA SER A 143 -4.75 1.60 -13.89
C SER A 143 -4.74 0.32 -13.03
N ALA A 144 -3.56 -0.23 -12.78
CA ALA A 144 -3.42 -1.36 -11.87
C ALA A 144 -3.92 -0.99 -10.46
N GLU A 145 -3.63 0.22 -10.00
CA GLU A 145 -4.09 0.76 -8.72
C GLU A 145 -5.62 0.86 -8.68
N GLN A 146 -6.26 1.40 -9.72
CA GLN A 146 -7.72 1.50 -9.78
C GLN A 146 -8.40 0.13 -9.77
N ARG A 147 -7.84 -0.85 -10.47
CA ARG A 147 -8.35 -2.24 -10.41
C ARG A 147 -8.19 -2.84 -9.02
N ALA A 148 -7.07 -2.58 -8.35
CA ALA A 148 -6.85 -3.03 -6.97
C ALA A 148 -7.83 -2.36 -6.00
N MET A 149 -8.05 -1.05 -6.13
CA MET A 149 -9.04 -0.32 -5.34
C MET A 149 -10.46 -0.87 -5.55
N GLN A 150 -10.86 -1.09 -6.81
CA GLN A 150 -12.16 -1.65 -7.11
C GLN A 150 -12.36 -3.01 -6.41
N ARG A 151 -11.38 -3.91 -6.50
CA ARG A 151 -11.43 -5.21 -5.82
C ARG A 151 -11.44 -5.08 -4.30
N ALA A 152 -10.69 -4.14 -3.74
CA ALA A 152 -10.71 -3.87 -2.31
C ALA A 152 -12.10 -3.42 -1.83
N PHE A 153 -12.78 -2.56 -2.58
CA PHE A 153 -14.15 -2.16 -2.27
C PHE A 153 -15.19 -3.28 -2.46
N GLU A 154 -15.00 -4.15 -3.46
CA GLU A 154 -15.87 -5.33 -3.65
C GLU A 154 -15.83 -6.28 -2.45
N HIS A 155 -14.70 -6.35 -1.75
CA HIS A 155 -14.42 -7.27 -0.64
C HIS A 155 -14.08 -6.53 0.67
N PHE A 156 -14.56 -5.30 0.85
CA PHE A 156 -14.12 -4.39 1.91
C PHE A 156 -14.26 -4.98 3.30
N GLU A 157 -15.42 -5.58 3.60
CA GLU A 157 -15.71 -6.24 4.87
C GLU A 157 -14.95 -7.57 5.02
N GLU A 158 -14.87 -8.37 3.95
CA GLU A 158 -14.17 -9.67 3.96
C GLU A 158 -12.66 -9.51 4.20
N LEU A 159 -12.09 -8.40 3.71
CA LEU A 159 -10.69 -8.04 3.89
C LEU A 159 -10.43 -7.27 5.20
N GLU A 160 -11.45 -7.10 6.03
CA GLU A 160 -11.38 -6.34 7.29
C GLU A 160 -10.75 -4.95 7.11
N MET A 161 -11.08 -4.29 5.97
CA MET A 161 -10.57 -2.96 5.66
C MET A 161 -11.15 -1.91 6.60
N LEU A 162 -10.30 -1.01 7.06
CA LEU A 162 -10.68 0.21 7.76
C LEU A 162 -10.30 1.41 6.92
N GLY A 163 -11.10 2.45 6.97
CA GLY A 163 -10.82 3.66 6.20
C GLY A 163 -11.56 4.87 6.74
N GLY A 164 -11.19 6.03 6.19
CA GLY A 164 -11.80 7.31 6.51
C GLY A 164 -11.95 8.21 5.29
N CYS A 165 -12.96 9.03 5.33
CA CYS A 165 -13.32 9.99 4.31
C CYS A 165 -13.44 11.40 4.89
N ILE A 166 -12.96 12.41 4.17
CA ILE A 166 -13.16 13.82 4.51
C ILE A 166 -14.00 14.49 3.43
N TYR A 167 -15.03 15.19 3.88
CA TYR A 167 -15.92 15.98 3.04
C TYR A 167 -15.82 17.48 3.39
N VAL A 168 -15.90 18.32 2.36
CA VAL A 168 -16.19 19.74 2.47
C VAL A 168 -17.50 19.98 1.71
N GLY A 169 -18.52 20.42 2.44
CA GLY A 169 -19.91 20.35 1.92
C GLY A 169 -20.29 18.91 1.58
N ASP A 170 -20.75 18.70 0.35
CA ASP A 170 -21.12 17.36 -0.17
C ASP A 170 -20.02 16.71 -1.02
N ARG A 171 -18.84 17.32 -1.11
CA ARG A 171 -17.74 16.80 -1.91
C ARG A 171 -16.75 16.00 -1.07
N LEU A 172 -16.51 14.75 -1.46
CA LEU A 172 -15.37 13.97 -0.96
C LEU A 172 -14.08 14.59 -1.47
N ILE A 173 -13.22 15.05 -0.55
CA ILE A 173 -11.94 15.71 -0.85
C ILE A 173 -10.71 14.90 -0.46
N ALA A 174 -10.86 13.96 0.46
CA ALA A 174 -9.78 13.04 0.83
C ALA A 174 -10.33 11.72 1.35
N PHE A 175 -9.60 10.65 1.10
CA PHE A 175 -9.87 9.36 1.68
C PHE A 175 -8.58 8.56 1.90
N THR A 176 -8.65 7.63 2.83
CA THR A 176 -7.59 6.66 3.09
C THR A 176 -8.21 5.35 3.54
N TYR A 177 -7.58 4.24 3.23
CA TYR A 177 -7.93 2.94 3.78
C TYR A 177 -6.75 1.98 3.82
N GLY A 178 -6.86 0.97 4.67
CA GLY A 178 -5.86 -0.05 4.84
C GLY A 178 -6.38 -1.21 5.66
N SER A 179 -5.50 -2.08 6.10
CA SER A 179 -5.83 -3.21 6.95
C SER A 179 -4.74 -3.50 8.00
N ALA A 180 -5.11 -4.19 9.06
CA ALA A 180 -4.16 -4.64 10.05
C ALA A 180 -3.24 -5.73 9.47
N VAL A 181 -1.94 -5.56 9.63
CA VAL A 181 -0.95 -6.61 9.33
C VAL A 181 -0.82 -7.57 10.51
N ASN A 182 -0.94 -7.03 11.72
CA ASN A 182 -0.96 -7.76 13.00
C ASN A 182 -1.50 -6.84 14.10
N ASP A 183 -1.50 -7.29 15.36
CA ASP A 183 -2.01 -6.55 16.52
C ASP A 183 -1.33 -5.20 16.79
N HIS A 184 -0.20 -4.92 16.15
CA HIS A 184 0.63 -3.74 16.42
C HIS A 184 0.98 -2.94 15.17
N THR A 185 0.63 -3.44 13.99
CA THR A 185 1.01 -2.83 12.71
C THR A 185 -0.20 -2.75 11.79
N PHE A 186 -0.44 -1.55 11.29
CA PHE A 186 -1.47 -1.28 10.30
C PHE A 186 -0.80 -0.81 9.00
N ASP A 187 -1.24 -1.33 7.87
CA ASP A 187 -0.77 -0.91 6.55
C ASP A 187 -1.82 -0.04 5.87
N THR A 188 -1.42 1.18 5.47
CA THR A 188 -2.25 2.10 4.70
C THR A 188 -2.04 1.83 3.22
N HIS A 189 -3.00 1.15 2.58
CA HIS A 189 -2.89 0.74 1.18
C HIS A 189 -3.06 1.89 0.21
N VAL A 190 -3.99 2.79 0.50
CA VAL A 190 -4.29 3.95 -0.36
C VAL A 190 -4.59 5.18 0.48
N GLU A 191 -3.99 6.30 0.10
CA GLU A 191 -4.33 7.63 0.60
C GLU A 191 -4.37 8.60 -0.57
N LYS A 192 -5.49 9.27 -0.76
CA LYS A 192 -5.71 10.26 -1.83
C LYS A 192 -6.37 11.50 -1.27
N ALA A 193 -5.97 12.65 -1.82
CA ALA A 193 -6.63 13.92 -1.51
C ALA A 193 -6.65 14.83 -2.74
N ASP A 194 -7.67 15.64 -2.82
CA ASP A 194 -7.79 16.73 -3.79
C ASP A 194 -6.77 17.81 -3.44
N THR A 195 -5.85 18.08 -4.37
CA THR A 195 -4.76 19.03 -4.17
C THR A 195 -5.20 20.48 -4.15
N ASP A 196 -6.44 20.78 -4.56
CA ASP A 196 -7.02 22.12 -4.47
C ASP A 196 -7.36 22.50 -3.02
N TYR A 197 -7.38 21.53 -2.10
CA TYR A 197 -7.59 21.72 -0.65
C TYR A 197 -6.26 21.60 0.10
N ASP A 198 -5.57 22.73 0.32
CA ASP A 198 -4.27 22.73 1.03
C ASP A 198 -4.41 22.13 2.43
N GLY A 199 -3.60 21.13 2.74
CA GLY A 199 -3.62 20.40 4.02
C GLY A 199 -4.48 19.14 4.05
N ALA A 200 -5.29 18.85 3.02
CA ALA A 200 -6.18 17.69 2.98
C ALA A 200 -5.44 16.35 3.20
N PHE A 201 -4.27 16.15 2.60
CA PHE A 201 -3.43 14.97 2.86
C PHE A 201 -2.97 14.88 4.32
N THR A 202 -2.65 16.02 4.92
CA THR A 202 -2.12 16.00 6.28
C THR A 202 -3.20 15.72 7.31
N ILE A 203 -4.40 16.26 7.08
CA ILE A 203 -5.50 16.07 8.03
C ILE A 203 -6.11 14.69 7.94
N ILE A 204 -6.26 14.10 6.73
CA ILE A 204 -6.76 12.71 6.61
C ILE A 204 -5.83 11.72 7.30
N ASN A 205 -4.52 11.88 7.12
CA ASN A 205 -3.51 11.05 7.77
C ASN A 205 -3.57 11.13 9.30
N LYS A 206 -3.75 12.33 9.85
CA LYS A 206 -3.91 12.54 11.30
C LYS A 206 -5.19 11.93 11.84
N LEU A 207 -6.32 12.19 11.19
CA LEU A 207 -7.64 11.72 11.67
C LEU A 207 -7.76 10.21 11.59
N PHE A 208 -7.17 9.60 10.57
CA PHE A 208 -7.18 8.15 10.42
C PHE A 208 -6.29 7.43 11.45
N ALA A 209 -5.25 8.10 11.98
CA ALA A 209 -4.38 7.57 13.03
C ALA A 209 -4.97 7.71 14.46
N GLN A 210 -6.19 8.25 14.62
CA GLN A 210 -6.88 8.40 15.91
C GLN A 210 -7.67 7.14 16.27
#